data_c4b257df01a8fa36a5e41e1c17582842
#
_entry.id   c4b257df01a8fa36a5e41e1c17582842
#
_cell.length_a   1.000
_cell.length_b   1.000
_cell.length_c   1.000
_cell.angle_alpha   90.00
_cell.angle_beta   90.00
_cell.angle_gamma   90.00
#
_symmetry.space_group_name_H-M   'P 1'
#
loop_
_entity.id
_entity.type
_entity.pdbx_description
1 polymer ?
#
loop_
_entity_poly.entity_id
_entity_poly.type
_entity_poly.pdbx_seq_one_letter_code
_entity_poly.pdbx_strand_id
1 'polypeptide(L)'
;MKKYFVGLCVFLAACASVPLVYEEPPSVQLDSARVVRSQGTFEPYHVPFQAVSAYDGESVRVIYFSPLGIKLADLAAFSDKTVVYSANKKFPKRALNAFARLARQHLAFDCPPSTGVYKDRLSRGTFEVESTGGVCP
;
A
#
# COMPACT_ATOMS: atom_id res chain seq x y z
N MET A 1 31.50 23.69 -0.34
CA MET A 1 31.33 22.44 -1.04
C MET A 1 30.74 21.33 -0.17
N LYS A 2 31.26 21.10 1.03
CA LYS A 2 30.73 20.04 1.90
C LYS A 2 29.27 20.22 2.32
N LYS A 3 28.77 21.45 2.44
CA LYS A 3 27.39 21.74 2.83
C LYS A 3 26.35 21.28 1.80
N TYR A 4 26.66 21.37 0.52
CA TYR A 4 25.75 20.95 -0.55
C TYR A 4 25.62 19.43 -0.63
N PHE A 5 26.70 18.72 -0.36
CA PHE A 5 26.70 17.28 -0.40
C PHE A 5 25.85 16.66 0.73
N VAL A 6 25.94 17.22 1.93
CA VAL A 6 25.12 16.79 3.07
C VAL A 6 23.63 17.05 2.82
N GLY A 7 23.28 18.21 2.25
CA GLY A 7 21.89 18.52 1.91
C GLY A 7 21.32 17.56 0.89
N LEU A 8 22.09 17.16 -0.11
CA LEU A 8 21.66 16.21 -1.12
C LEU A 8 21.39 14.82 -0.52
N CYS A 9 22.25 14.35 0.37
CA CYS A 9 22.07 13.07 1.04
C CYS A 9 20.81 13.03 1.89
N VAL A 10 20.53 14.09 2.64
CA VAL A 10 19.31 14.20 3.45
C VAL A 10 18.06 14.17 2.56
N PHE A 11 18.09 14.88 1.45
CA PHE A 11 16.97 14.91 0.50
C PHE A 11 16.71 13.52 -0.09
N LEU A 12 17.75 12.81 -0.51
CA LEU A 12 17.61 11.44 -1.04
C LEU A 12 17.07 10.47 0.01
N ALA A 13 17.52 10.57 1.25
CA ALA A 13 17.00 9.75 2.35
C ALA A 13 15.51 10.02 2.62
N ALA A 14 15.09 11.29 2.56
CA ALA A 14 13.69 11.66 2.75
C ALA A 14 12.79 11.11 1.62
N CYS A 15 13.30 11.03 0.37
CA CYS A 15 12.56 10.46 -0.77
C CYS A 15 12.55 8.94 -0.75
N ALA A 16 13.54 8.29 -0.14
CA ALA A 16 13.73 6.84 -0.18
C ALA A 16 12.88 6.07 0.84
N SER A 17 12.43 6.72 1.94
CA SER A 17 11.71 6.01 2.98
C SER A 17 10.58 6.84 3.57
N VAL A 18 9.39 6.28 3.51
CA VAL A 18 8.22 6.81 4.20
C VAL A 18 8.03 5.97 5.47
N PRO A 19 7.93 6.60 6.65
CA PRO A 19 7.81 5.85 7.89
C PRO A 19 6.54 5.03 7.96
N LEU A 20 6.67 3.80 8.49
CA LEU A 20 5.55 2.96 8.88
C LEU A 20 5.23 3.23 10.35
N VAL A 21 3.99 3.57 10.63
CA VAL A 21 3.50 3.84 11.98
C VAL A 21 2.40 2.85 12.32
N TYR A 22 2.47 2.23 13.49
CA TYR A 22 1.45 1.28 13.95
C TYR A 22 0.45 2.02 14.83
N GLU A 23 -0.83 1.97 14.46
CA GLU A 23 -1.91 2.62 15.20
C GLU A 23 -3.12 1.69 15.29
N GLU A 24 -4.03 1.97 16.22
CA GLU A 24 -5.31 1.27 16.30
C GLU A 24 -6.22 1.68 15.15
N PRO A 25 -7.03 0.76 14.60
CA PRO A 25 -7.93 1.08 13.52
C PRO A 25 -8.98 2.11 13.98
N PRO A 26 -9.27 3.11 13.12
CA PRO A 26 -10.31 4.09 13.44
C PRO A 26 -11.68 3.43 13.44
N SER A 27 -12.57 3.94 14.29
CA SER A 27 -13.96 3.47 14.38
C SER A 27 -14.84 3.98 13.24
N VAL A 28 -14.30 4.74 12.30
CA VAL A 28 -15.06 5.35 11.22
C VAL A 28 -15.39 4.32 10.16
N GLN A 29 -16.66 4.25 9.80
CA GLN A 29 -17.11 3.40 8.70
C GLN A 29 -16.74 4.02 7.36
N LEU A 30 -16.44 3.18 6.37
CA LEU A 30 -16.01 3.60 5.04
C LEU A 30 -17.20 3.92 4.11
N ASP A 31 -18.37 4.25 4.65
CA ASP A 31 -19.63 4.34 3.90
C ASP A 31 -19.66 5.45 2.85
N SER A 32 -18.87 6.51 3.05
CA SER A 32 -18.82 7.64 2.12
C SER A 32 -17.61 7.60 1.18
N ALA A 33 -16.74 6.62 1.34
CA ALA A 33 -15.51 6.54 0.58
C ALA A 33 -15.74 5.84 -0.76
N ARG A 34 -14.96 6.24 -1.75
CA ARG A 34 -14.91 5.52 -3.02
C ARG A 34 -14.16 4.21 -2.78
N VAL A 35 -14.79 3.10 -3.06
CA VAL A 35 -14.23 1.78 -2.80
C VAL A 35 -13.93 1.08 -4.12
N VAL A 36 -12.72 0.58 -4.23
CA VAL A 36 -12.26 -0.22 -5.38
C VAL A 36 -11.80 -1.57 -4.89
N ARG A 37 -12.22 -2.62 -5.56
CA ARG A 37 -11.78 -3.99 -5.27
C ARG A 37 -10.82 -4.46 -6.33
N SER A 38 -9.80 -5.17 -5.91
CA SER A 38 -8.81 -5.74 -6.81
C SER A 38 -8.33 -7.08 -6.29
N GLN A 39 -7.69 -7.84 -7.17
CA GLN A 39 -7.03 -9.08 -6.82
C GLN A 39 -5.70 -9.16 -7.54
N GLY A 40 -4.78 -9.94 -7.02
CA GLY A 40 -3.49 -10.05 -7.67
C GLY A 40 -2.59 -11.08 -7.01
N THR A 41 -1.36 -11.09 -7.48
CA THR A 41 -0.31 -11.93 -6.91
C THR A 41 0.96 -11.11 -6.72
N PHE A 42 1.72 -11.43 -5.68
CA PHE A 42 3.04 -10.87 -5.43
C PHE A 42 4.10 -11.92 -5.77
N GLU A 43 4.86 -11.67 -6.83
CA GLU A 43 5.89 -12.57 -7.34
C GLU A 43 7.30 -12.07 -6.96
N PRO A 44 8.30 -12.93 -6.80
CA PRO A 44 8.31 -14.36 -7.06
C PRO A 44 7.81 -15.23 -5.90
N TYR A 45 7.26 -14.62 -4.87
CA TYR A 45 6.86 -15.32 -3.64
C TYR A 45 5.53 -16.05 -3.76
N HIS A 46 4.84 -15.92 -4.88
CA HIS A 46 3.54 -16.56 -5.17
C HIS A 46 2.51 -16.29 -4.06
N VAL A 47 2.39 -15.02 -3.65
CA VAL A 47 1.40 -14.62 -2.64
C VAL A 47 0.17 -14.08 -3.35
N PRO A 48 -0.91 -14.86 -3.44
CA PRO A 48 -2.17 -14.35 -3.98
C PRO A 48 -2.86 -13.49 -2.93
N PHE A 49 -3.54 -12.43 -3.39
CA PHE A 49 -4.24 -11.53 -2.49
C PHE A 49 -5.47 -10.92 -3.16
N GLN A 50 -6.40 -10.50 -2.32
CA GLN A 50 -7.50 -9.62 -2.68
C GLN A 50 -7.34 -8.33 -1.90
N ALA A 51 -7.71 -7.21 -2.49
CA ALA A 51 -7.58 -5.91 -1.85
C ALA A 51 -8.88 -5.13 -1.96
N VAL A 52 -9.20 -4.42 -0.89
CA VAL A 52 -10.28 -3.43 -0.86
C VAL A 52 -9.64 -2.09 -0.54
N SER A 53 -9.72 -1.16 -1.47
CA SER A 53 -9.13 0.18 -1.34
C SER A 53 -10.23 1.20 -1.18
N ALA A 54 -10.09 2.09 -0.21
CA ALA A 54 -11.05 3.15 0.06
C ALA A 54 -10.36 4.50 0.07
N TYR A 55 -10.92 5.45 -0.68
CA TYR A 55 -10.38 6.80 -0.85
C TYR A 55 -11.25 7.79 -0.11
N ASP A 56 -10.67 8.55 0.83
CA ASP A 56 -11.39 9.58 1.58
C ASP A 56 -10.98 11.02 1.23
N GLY A 57 -10.09 11.18 0.25
CA GLY A 57 -9.56 12.48 -0.18
C GLY A 57 -8.23 12.86 0.46
N GLU A 58 -7.89 12.31 1.60
CA GLU A 58 -6.63 12.59 2.32
C GLU A 58 -5.72 11.37 2.38
N SER A 59 -6.32 10.19 2.36
CA SER A 59 -5.58 8.93 2.46
C SER A 59 -6.23 7.84 1.63
N VAL A 60 -5.49 6.77 1.43
CA VAL A 60 -6.01 5.54 0.85
C VAL A 60 -5.88 4.46 1.90
N ARG A 61 -7.00 3.91 2.32
CA ARG A 61 -7.03 2.74 3.18
C ARG A 61 -7.12 1.49 2.32
N VAL A 62 -6.22 0.54 2.53
CA VAL A 62 -6.19 -0.71 1.78
C VAL A 62 -6.18 -1.86 2.76
N ILE A 63 -7.12 -2.78 2.57
CA ILE A 63 -7.16 -4.01 3.35
C ILE A 63 -6.86 -5.16 2.39
N TYR A 64 -5.81 -5.90 2.70
CA TYR A 64 -5.38 -7.05 1.93
C TYR A 64 -5.86 -8.33 2.58
N PHE A 65 -6.45 -9.22 1.78
CA PHE A 65 -6.96 -10.51 2.21
C PHE A 65 -6.31 -11.63 1.41
N SER A 66 -6.18 -12.80 2.02
CA SER A 66 -5.88 -14.02 1.27
C SER A 66 -7.11 -14.44 0.46
N PRO A 67 -6.96 -15.33 -0.54
CA PRO A 67 -8.12 -15.84 -1.28
C PRO A 67 -9.18 -16.53 -0.40
N LEU A 68 -8.77 -17.02 0.77
CA LEU A 68 -9.67 -17.61 1.76
C LEU A 68 -10.35 -16.60 2.67
N GLY A 69 -10.10 -15.31 2.47
CA GLY A 69 -10.71 -14.24 3.25
C GLY A 69 -9.99 -13.89 4.55
N ILE A 70 -8.79 -14.43 4.77
CA ILE A 70 -7.99 -14.10 5.96
C ILE A 70 -7.32 -12.74 5.74
N LYS A 71 -7.51 -11.82 6.68
CA LYS A 71 -6.87 -10.49 6.60
C LYS A 71 -5.36 -10.63 6.71
N LEU A 72 -4.64 -10.17 5.70
CA LEU A 72 -3.18 -10.14 5.67
C LEU A 72 -2.65 -8.85 6.28
N ALA A 73 -3.22 -7.72 5.90
CA ALA A 73 -2.83 -6.41 6.41
C ALA A 73 -3.95 -5.40 6.23
N ASP A 74 -3.98 -4.40 7.11
CA ASP A 74 -4.89 -3.26 7.05
C ASP A 74 -4.03 -2.01 7.17
N LEU A 75 -3.94 -1.23 6.10
CA LEU A 75 -3.02 -0.11 5.96
C LEU A 75 -3.76 1.15 5.55
N ALA A 76 -3.19 2.31 5.89
CA ALA A 76 -3.62 3.58 5.33
C ALA A 76 -2.38 4.37 4.87
N ALA A 77 -2.37 4.79 3.61
CA ALA A 77 -1.30 5.59 3.05
C ALA A 77 -1.70 7.07 3.10
N PHE A 78 -0.91 7.87 3.79
CA PHE A 78 -1.01 9.32 3.86
C PHE A 78 0.17 9.92 3.11
N SER A 79 0.14 11.24 2.87
CA SER A 79 1.21 11.91 2.13
C SER A 79 2.59 11.78 2.80
N ASP A 80 2.63 11.75 4.13
CA ASP A 80 3.86 11.77 4.93
C ASP A 80 4.17 10.46 5.66
N LYS A 81 3.23 9.53 5.71
CA LYS A 81 3.40 8.28 6.48
C LYS A 81 2.50 7.18 5.93
N THR A 82 2.81 5.94 6.28
CA THR A 82 1.92 4.80 6.09
C THR A 82 1.57 4.24 7.46
N VAL A 83 0.29 4.17 7.77
CA VAL A 83 -0.20 3.65 9.04
C VAL A 83 -0.57 2.19 8.87
N VAL A 84 -0.09 1.35 9.78
CA VAL A 84 -0.45 -0.08 9.82
C VAL A 84 -1.42 -0.27 10.97
N TYR A 85 -2.67 -0.58 10.66
CA TYR A 85 -3.69 -0.84 11.67
C TYR A 85 -3.62 -2.30 12.15
N SER A 86 -3.35 -3.22 11.25
CA SER A 86 -3.12 -4.61 11.61
C SER A 86 -2.27 -5.31 10.54
N ALA A 87 -1.55 -6.35 10.95
CA ALA A 87 -0.81 -7.21 10.06
C ALA A 87 -0.83 -8.62 10.62
N ASN A 88 -1.04 -9.61 9.75
CA ASN A 88 -1.04 -11.01 10.15
C ASN A 88 0.38 -11.40 10.56
N LYS A 89 0.52 -12.09 11.69
CA LYS A 89 1.83 -12.51 12.22
C LYS A 89 2.60 -13.44 11.28
N LYS A 90 1.88 -14.21 10.48
CA LYS A 90 2.48 -15.11 9.49
C LYS A 90 2.89 -14.40 8.21
N PHE A 91 2.47 -13.14 8.04
CA PHE A 91 2.79 -12.36 6.86
C PHE A 91 4.20 -11.78 7.02
N PRO A 92 5.16 -12.13 6.14
CA PRO A 92 6.54 -11.69 6.31
C PRO A 92 6.64 -10.16 6.31
N LYS A 93 7.50 -9.63 7.18
CA LYS A 93 7.71 -8.19 7.30
C LYS A 93 8.15 -7.56 5.96
N ARG A 94 8.94 -8.29 5.18
CA ARG A 94 9.38 -7.85 3.86
C ARG A 94 8.20 -7.69 2.90
N ALA A 95 7.25 -8.62 2.95
CA ALA A 95 6.02 -8.55 2.16
C ALA A 95 5.13 -7.41 2.65
N LEU A 96 4.99 -7.22 3.96
CA LEU A 96 4.23 -6.11 4.53
C LEU A 96 4.74 -4.76 4.01
N ASN A 97 6.04 -4.56 4.00
CA ASN A 97 6.65 -3.32 3.48
C ASN A 97 6.37 -3.14 1.98
N ALA A 98 6.42 -4.22 1.21
CA ALA A 98 6.10 -4.17 -0.23
C ALA A 98 4.64 -3.81 -0.48
N PHE A 99 3.71 -4.40 0.28
CA PHE A 99 2.29 -4.07 0.19
C PHE A 99 2.00 -2.62 0.64
N ALA A 100 2.75 -2.12 1.62
CA ALA A 100 2.64 -0.72 2.04
C ALA A 100 3.07 0.22 0.89
N ARG A 101 4.12 -0.12 0.16
CA ARG A 101 4.55 0.67 -1.01
C ARG A 101 3.53 0.61 -2.15
N LEU A 102 2.90 -0.54 -2.35
CA LEU A 102 1.81 -0.66 -3.32
C LEU A 102 0.64 0.27 -2.95
N ALA A 103 0.25 0.31 -1.69
CA ALA A 103 -0.80 1.20 -1.20
C ALA A 103 -0.47 2.67 -1.47
N ARG A 104 0.80 3.06 -1.36
CA ARG A 104 1.24 4.42 -1.66
C ARG A 104 1.14 4.76 -3.14
N GLN A 105 1.31 3.81 -4.02
CA GLN A 105 1.10 4.03 -5.45
C GLN A 105 -0.38 4.36 -5.74
N HIS A 106 -1.29 3.74 -5.00
CA HIS A 106 -2.71 4.07 -5.10
C HIS A 106 -2.99 5.51 -4.70
N LEU A 107 -2.32 6.01 -3.66
CA LEU A 107 -2.46 7.39 -3.23
C LEU A 107 -2.02 8.39 -4.31
N ALA A 108 -0.92 8.08 -4.99
CA ALA A 108 -0.34 8.96 -6.00
C ALA A 108 -1.25 9.16 -7.21
N PHE A 109 -2.12 8.22 -7.49
CA PHE A 109 -3.02 8.26 -8.66
C PHE A 109 -4.46 8.61 -8.32
N ASP A 110 -4.77 9.00 -7.08
CA ASP A 110 -6.13 9.23 -6.57
C ASP A 110 -7.06 8.02 -6.72
N CYS A 111 -6.65 7.06 -7.50
CA CYS A 111 -7.39 5.84 -7.74
C CYS A 111 -6.43 4.80 -8.30
N PRO A 112 -6.50 3.53 -7.86
CA PRO A 112 -5.61 2.51 -8.41
C PRO A 112 -5.94 2.27 -9.88
N PRO A 113 -4.92 2.04 -10.72
CA PRO A 113 -5.16 1.59 -12.08
C PRO A 113 -5.96 0.29 -12.07
N SER A 114 -6.85 0.14 -13.02
CA SER A 114 -7.76 -1.02 -13.08
C SER A 114 -7.02 -2.34 -13.20
N THR A 115 -5.91 -2.35 -13.92
CA THR A 115 -5.10 -3.55 -14.15
C THR A 115 -3.68 -3.10 -14.45
N GLY A 116 -2.70 -3.82 -13.92
CA GLY A 116 -1.32 -3.46 -14.18
C GLY A 116 -0.32 -4.34 -13.46
N VAL A 117 0.94 -4.11 -13.81
CA VAL A 117 2.09 -4.77 -13.19
C VAL A 117 2.91 -3.69 -12.49
N TYR A 118 3.14 -3.88 -11.19
CA TYR A 118 3.87 -2.94 -10.34
C TYR A 118 5.13 -3.58 -9.83
N LYS A 119 6.28 -2.99 -10.13
CA LYS A 119 7.56 -3.48 -9.64
C LYS A 119 7.90 -2.80 -8.33
N ASP A 120 8.24 -3.60 -7.34
CA ASP A 120 8.73 -3.10 -6.06
C ASP A 120 10.24 -3.26 -6.00
N ARG A 121 10.95 -2.14 -6.11
CA ARG A 121 12.41 -2.15 -6.21
C ARG A 121 13.11 -2.71 -4.98
N LEU A 122 12.61 -2.41 -3.80
CA LEU A 122 13.28 -2.78 -2.55
C LEU A 122 13.17 -4.27 -2.25
N SER A 123 12.04 -4.89 -2.55
CA SER A 123 11.87 -6.33 -2.37
C SER A 123 12.24 -7.13 -3.61
N ARG A 124 12.46 -6.46 -4.75
CA ARG A 124 12.62 -7.07 -6.08
C ARG A 124 11.41 -7.88 -6.50
N GLY A 125 10.27 -7.64 -5.87
CA GLY A 125 9.04 -8.31 -6.18
C GLY A 125 8.24 -7.58 -7.25
N THR A 126 7.26 -8.28 -7.79
CA THR A 126 6.35 -7.74 -8.79
C THR A 126 4.93 -8.05 -8.38
N PHE A 127 4.07 -7.03 -8.39
CA PHE A 127 2.65 -7.19 -8.16
C PHE A 127 1.94 -7.23 -9.51
N GLU A 128 1.21 -8.30 -9.75
CA GLU A 128 0.27 -8.38 -10.86
C GLU A 128 -1.12 -8.16 -10.30
N VAL A 129 -1.76 -7.06 -10.68
CA VAL A 129 -3.02 -6.60 -10.08
C VAL A 129 -4.08 -6.45 -11.15
N GLU A 130 -5.28 -6.92 -10.86
CA GLU A 130 -6.46 -6.78 -11.69
C GLU A 130 -7.59 -6.19 -10.85
N SER A 131 -8.26 -5.16 -11.38
CA SER A 131 -9.45 -4.60 -10.73
C SER A 131 -10.64 -5.53 -10.96
N THR A 132 -11.35 -5.87 -9.89
CA THR A 132 -12.50 -6.78 -9.94
C THR A 132 -13.82 -6.10 -9.62
N GLY A 133 -13.79 -4.86 -9.14
CA GLY A 133 -15.01 -4.13 -8.84
C GLY A 133 -14.73 -2.75 -8.25
N GLY A 134 -15.68 -1.85 -8.43
CA GLY A 134 -15.56 -0.47 -8.00
C GLY A 134 -15.27 0.46 -9.18
N VAL A 135 -15.59 1.73 -9.01
CA VAL A 135 -15.46 2.72 -10.06
C VAL A 135 -14.56 3.85 -9.58
N CYS A 136 -13.51 4.09 -10.34
CA CYS A 136 -12.77 5.32 -10.26
C CYS A 136 -13.38 6.30 -11.25
N PRO A 137 -13.77 7.51 -10.81
CA PRO A 137 -14.28 8.51 -11.75
C PRO A 137 -13.21 8.98 -12.72
#